data_92b3fde0adf75d5e1d2056044e1dc1c0
#
_entry.id   92b3fde0adf75d5e1d2056044e1dc1c0
#
_cell.length_a   1.000
_cell.length_b   1.000
_cell.length_c   1.000
_cell.angle_alpha   90.00
_cell.angle_beta   90.00
_cell.angle_gamma   90.00
#
_symmetry.space_group_name_H-M   'P 1'
#
loop_
_entity.id
_entity.type
_entity.pdbx_description
1 polymer ?
#
loop_
_entity_poly.entity_id
_entity_poly.type
_entity_poly.pdbx_seq_one_letter_code
_entity_poly.pdbx_strand_id
1 'polypeptide(L)'
;MIPKVILYTAVSLDGRTAGFPVDMGLFYSLAQQWGEDASLVGCDTLLNAPDDIPDDRTSEVSTATPSTDDSRPILVVPDSRGRLRSWHYWREQPYWKDFVSLCTQSTPREHIEYLKRKGIKIIKTGTEHVDYRQALEELNGRFGTAVVRVDSGGTLNGVLLRAGLVDEIHILIHPALVGAISPNMFFRDPNPEQAGEIALKFLKSELHSERCLLLSYAVLK
;
A
#
# COMPACT_ATOMS: atom_id res chain seq x y z
N MET A 1 -1.23 -19.85 1.93
CA MET A 1 -0.96 -19.49 0.51
C MET A 1 -0.69 -17.99 0.48
N ILE A 2 0.24 -17.52 -0.37
CA ILE A 2 0.49 -16.08 -0.54
C ILE A 2 -0.50 -15.55 -1.56
N PRO A 3 -1.19 -14.42 -1.32
CA PRO A 3 -2.06 -13.77 -2.30
C PRO A 3 -1.26 -13.26 -3.51
N LYS A 4 -1.93 -13.02 -4.63
CA LYS A 4 -1.36 -12.29 -5.76
C LYS A 4 -1.10 -10.84 -5.33
N VAL A 5 0.14 -10.36 -5.52
CA VAL A 5 0.55 -9.00 -5.16
C VAL A 5 0.75 -8.16 -6.41
N ILE A 6 -0.02 -7.10 -6.51
CA ILE A 6 -0.02 -6.16 -7.63
C ILE A 6 0.48 -4.80 -7.13
N LEU A 7 1.60 -4.33 -7.68
CA LEU A 7 2.10 -2.99 -7.43
C LEU A 7 1.49 -2.05 -8.46
N TYR A 8 0.74 -1.03 -7.99
CA TYR A 8 0.16 -0.01 -8.85
C TYR A 8 0.51 1.38 -8.34
N THR A 9 1.12 2.19 -9.19
CA THR A 9 1.65 3.50 -8.81
C THR A 9 1.50 4.49 -9.96
N ALA A 10 1.08 5.73 -9.65
CA ALA A 10 1.17 6.86 -10.57
C ALA A 10 2.56 7.48 -10.49
N VAL A 11 3.14 7.78 -11.64
CA VAL A 11 4.48 8.41 -11.73
C VAL A 11 4.53 9.50 -12.79
N SER A 12 5.47 10.42 -12.63
CA SER A 12 5.90 11.29 -13.73
C SER A 12 6.73 10.52 -14.76
N LEU A 13 7.01 11.10 -15.92
CA LEU A 13 7.81 10.48 -16.98
C LEU A 13 9.24 10.12 -16.50
N ASP A 14 9.77 10.86 -15.52
CA ASP A 14 11.07 10.58 -14.87
C ASP A 14 10.94 9.73 -13.58
N GLY A 15 9.80 9.03 -13.39
CA GLY A 15 9.60 8.01 -12.35
C GLY A 15 9.38 8.56 -10.93
N ARG A 16 9.00 9.82 -10.77
CA ARG A 16 8.68 10.41 -9.45
C ARG A 16 7.25 10.12 -9.07
N THR A 17 7.02 9.84 -7.78
CA THR A 17 5.68 9.56 -7.22
C THR A 17 5.02 10.78 -6.57
N ALA A 18 5.69 11.93 -6.57
CA ALA A 18 5.21 13.19 -6.02
C ALA A 18 5.80 14.38 -6.79
N GLY A 19 5.22 15.57 -6.63
CA GLY A 19 5.67 16.80 -7.26
C GLY A 19 5.03 17.10 -8.62
N PHE A 20 3.97 16.39 -8.99
CA PHE A 20 3.15 16.63 -10.17
C PHE A 20 1.66 16.35 -9.86
N PRO A 21 0.74 16.94 -10.61
CA PRO A 21 -0.68 16.64 -10.44
C PRO A 21 -1.02 15.24 -10.95
N VAL A 22 -1.52 14.39 -10.07
CA VAL A 22 -2.01 13.05 -10.41
C VAL A 22 -3.50 13.14 -10.76
N ASP A 23 -3.91 12.53 -11.86
CA ASP A 23 -5.32 12.30 -12.15
C ASP A 23 -5.87 11.18 -11.24
N MET A 24 -6.31 11.57 -10.03
CA MET A 24 -6.79 10.62 -9.03
C MET A 24 -8.06 9.90 -9.48
N GLY A 25 -8.91 10.55 -10.28
CA GLY A 25 -10.10 9.91 -10.86
C GLY A 25 -9.74 8.75 -11.77
N LEU A 26 -8.84 8.99 -12.71
CA LEU A 26 -8.30 7.95 -13.59
C LEU A 26 -7.57 6.87 -12.79
N PHE A 27 -6.70 7.27 -11.84
CA PHE A 27 -5.94 6.34 -11.02
C PHE A 27 -6.83 5.31 -10.32
N TYR A 28 -7.84 5.76 -9.58
CA TYR A 28 -8.72 4.84 -8.85
C TYR A 28 -9.72 4.10 -9.76
N SER A 29 -10.14 4.69 -10.88
CA SER A 29 -10.98 3.98 -11.84
C SER A 29 -10.26 2.78 -12.47
N LEU A 30 -8.98 2.94 -12.77
CA LEU A 30 -8.14 1.85 -13.28
C LEU A 30 -7.83 0.79 -12.20
N ALA A 31 -7.73 1.19 -10.93
CA ALA A 31 -7.48 0.25 -9.83
C ALA A 31 -8.57 -0.82 -9.70
N GLN A 32 -9.82 -0.49 -10.04
CA GLN A 32 -10.95 -1.43 -9.94
C GLN A 32 -10.80 -2.69 -10.80
N GLN A 33 -9.98 -2.64 -11.86
CA GLN A 33 -9.80 -3.78 -12.78
C GLN A 33 -9.21 -5.03 -12.10
N TRP A 34 -8.53 -4.88 -10.96
CA TRP A 34 -7.88 -6.00 -10.28
C TRP A 34 -8.76 -6.68 -9.22
N GLY A 35 -9.89 -6.07 -8.83
CA GLY A 35 -10.78 -6.65 -7.83
C GLY A 35 -10.05 -7.00 -6.54
N GLU A 36 -9.24 -6.08 -6.02
CA GLU A 36 -8.41 -6.30 -4.85
C GLU A 36 -9.24 -6.61 -3.59
N ASP A 37 -8.77 -7.56 -2.78
CA ASP A 37 -9.34 -7.86 -1.47
C ASP A 37 -8.70 -7.01 -0.37
N ALA A 38 -7.47 -6.55 -0.61
CA ALA A 38 -6.73 -5.69 0.31
C ALA A 38 -5.88 -4.64 -0.42
N SER A 39 -5.92 -3.41 0.10
CA SER A 39 -5.02 -2.32 -0.27
C SER A 39 -3.90 -2.25 0.76
N LEU A 40 -2.67 -2.59 0.37
CA LEU A 40 -1.47 -2.44 1.21
C LEU A 40 -0.88 -1.05 0.98
N VAL A 41 -1.05 -0.18 1.97
CA VAL A 41 -0.66 1.24 1.89
C VAL A 41 0.45 1.54 2.88
N GLY A 42 1.53 2.17 2.42
CA GLY A 42 2.64 2.56 3.29
C GLY A 42 2.21 3.54 4.38
N CYS A 43 2.70 3.36 5.61
CA CYS A 43 2.38 4.26 6.73
C CYS A 43 2.68 5.72 6.40
N ASP A 44 3.82 6.00 5.77
CA ASP A 44 4.20 7.38 5.37
C ASP A 44 3.23 7.98 4.34
N THR A 45 2.63 7.16 3.48
CA THR A 45 1.61 7.61 2.52
C THR A 45 0.39 8.16 3.27
N LEU A 46 -0.06 7.47 4.31
CA LEU A 46 -1.20 7.91 5.11
C LEU A 46 -0.87 9.08 6.05
N LEU A 47 0.36 9.13 6.57
CA LEU A 47 0.82 10.23 7.43
C LEU A 47 1.00 11.54 6.66
N ASN A 48 1.31 11.46 5.37
CA ASN A 48 1.48 12.62 4.48
C ASN A 48 0.22 12.96 3.68
N ALA A 49 -0.87 12.21 3.86
CA ALA A 49 -2.17 12.55 3.31
C ALA A 49 -2.81 13.66 4.19
N PRO A 50 -3.85 14.33 3.73
CA PRO A 50 -4.16 15.75 3.92
C PRO A 50 -3.70 16.40 5.23
N ASP A 51 -3.34 17.67 5.13
CA ASP A 51 -2.56 18.46 6.11
C ASP A 51 -3.16 18.64 7.52
N ASP A 52 -4.41 18.24 7.79
CA ASP A 52 -5.11 18.55 9.05
C ASP A 52 -5.92 17.37 9.63
N ILE A 53 -5.39 16.14 9.59
CA ILE A 53 -6.07 15.04 10.28
C ILE A 53 -5.73 15.07 11.78
N PRO A 54 -6.71 15.30 12.68
CA PRO A 54 -6.46 15.33 14.11
C PRO A 54 -5.95 13.98 14.62
N ASP A 55 -5.04 14.01 15.59
CA ASP A 55 -4.58 12.80 16.28
C ASP A 55 -5.74 12.19 17.12
N ASP A 56 -6.03 10.92 16.88
CA ASP A 56 -7.17 10.20 17.47
C ASP A 56 -6.82 9.59 18.84
N ARG A 57 -6.47 10.43 19.80
CA ARG A 57 -6.18 9.94 21.16
C ARG A 57 -7.44 9.67 21.99
N THR A 58 -8.55 10.32 21.71
CA THR A 58 -9.71 10.41 22.60
C THR A 58 -11.06 9.96 22.03
N SER A 59 -11.22 9.81 20.72
CA SER A 59 -12.49 9.42 20.13
C SER A 59 -12.88 7.97 20.42
N GLU A 60 -14.14 7.73 20.78
CA GLU A 60 -14.68 6.38 21.00
C GLU A 60 -14.85 5.62 19.68
N VAL A 61 -14.78 4.29 19.77
CA VAL A 61 -14.82 3.38 18.62
C VAL A 61 -16.23 3.31 18.04
N SER A 62 -16.40 3.64 16.77
CA SER A 62 -17.55 3.11 16.02
C SER A 62 -17.29 1.63 15.71
N THR A 63 -18.02 0.73 16.37
CA THR A 63 -17.91 -0.73 16.22
C THR A 63 -18.79 -1.27 15.09
N ALA A 64 -18.93 -0.54 14.00
CA ALA A 64 -19.66 -1.06 12.84
C ALA A 64 -18.91 -2.28 12.29
N THR A 65 -19.47 -3.47 12.48
CA THR A 65 -18.98 -4.70 11.85
C THR A 65 -19.29 -4.62 10.36
N PRO A 66 -18.32 -4.86 9.46
CA PRO A 66 -18.59 -4.90 8.03
C PRO A 66 -19.65 -5.94 7.71
N SER A 67 -20.56 -5.62 6.77
CA SER A 67 -21.47 -6.61 6.22
C SER A 67 -20.70 -7.72 5.50
N THR A 68 -21.20 -8.96 5.54
CA THR A 68 -20.60 -10.09 4.81
C THR A 68 -20.61 -9.88 3.29
N ASP A 69 -21.48 -9.02 2.78
CA ASP A 69 -21.64 -8.74 1.36
C ASP A 69 -20.86 -7.49 0.90
N ASP A 70 -20.02 -6.91 1.79
CA ASP A 70 -19.23 -5.73 1.47
C ASP A 70 -18.00 -6.12 0.63
N SER A 71 -18.02 -5.78 -0.65
CA SER A 71 -16.95 -6.09 -1.62
C SER A 71 -15.76 -5.15 -1.56
N ARG A 72 -15.78 -4.10 -0.71
CA ARG A 72 -14.65 -3.18 -0.57
C ARG A 72 -13.41 -3.91 -0.03
N PRO A 73 -12.20 -3.47 -0.39
CA PRO A 73 -10.97 -4.06 0.14
C PRO A 73 -10.77 -3.76 1.64
N ILE A 74 -9.84 -4.47 2.24
CA ILE A 74 -9.30 -4.17 3.58
C ILE A 74 -8.13 -3.20 3.44
N LEU A 75 -8.07 -2.14 4.26
CA LEU A 75 -6.88 -1.32 4.38
C LEU A 75 -5.84 -2.01 5.25
N VAL A 76 -4.66 -2.27 4.70
CA VAL A 76 -3.53 -2.89 5.39
C VAL A 76 -2.37 -1.90 5.48
N VAL A 77 -1.89 -1.60 6.70
CA VAL A 77 -0.86 -0.59 6.93
C VAL A 77 0.30 -1.16 7.72
N PRO A 78 1.53 -1.20 7.18
CA PRO A 78 2.72 -1.55 7.95
C PRO A 78 3.12 -0.38 8.86
N ASP A 79 2.99 -0.59 10.17
CA ASP A 79 3.36 0.40 11.19
C ASP A 79 4.10 -0.22 12.37
N SER A 80 5.31 -0.72 12.12
CA SER A 80 6.18 -1.30 13.14
C SER A 80 6.58 -0.32 14.24
N ARG A 81 6.57 0.98 13.95
CA ARG A 81 6.96 2.04 14.90
C ARG A 81 5.77 2.63 15.68
N GLY A 82 4.54 2.28 15.32
CA GLY A 82 3.35 2.77 15.99
C GLY A 82 3.09 4.26 15.80
N ARG A 83 3.25 4.76 14.57
CA ARG A 83 3.12 6.20 14.24
C ARG A 83 1.73 6.62 13.83
N LEU A 84 0.95 5.73 13.21
CA LEU A 84 -0.38 6.07 12.70
C LEU A 84 -1.39 6.19 13.84
N ARG A 85 -1.93 7.39 14.03
CA ARG A 85 -2.91 7.73 15.08
C ARG A 85 -4.23 8.27 14.49
N SER A 86 -4.37 8.30 13.19
CA SER A 86 -5.53 8.87 12.49
C SER A 86 -6.51 7.80 11.96
N TRP A 87 -6.61 6.65 12.62
CA TRP A 87 -7.48 5.56 12.17
C TRP A 87 -8.97 5.94 12.08
N HIS A 88 -9.45 6.87 12.94
CA HIS A 88 -10.82 7.40 12.87
C HIS A 88 -11.12 8.01 11.49
N TYR A 89 -10.22 8.86 11.00
CA TYR A 89 -10.36 9.49 9.68
C TYR A 89 -10.45 8.46 8.56
N TRP A 90 -9.56 7.46 8.57
CA TRP A 90 -9.53 6.44 7.52
C TRP A 90 -10.75 5.53 7.55
N ARG A 91 -11.37 5.34 8.72
CA ARG A 91 -12.63 4.59 8.87
C ARG A 91 -13.84 5.29 8.28
N GLU A 92 -13.85 6.61 8.26
CA GLU A 92 -14.93 7.42 7.68
C GLU A 92 -14.86 7.44 6.15
N GLN A 93 -13.72 7.03 5.57
CA GLN A 93 -13.59 6.97 4.12
C GLN A 93 -14.39 5.80 3.55
N PRO A 94 -15.08 5.99 2.41
CA PRO A 94 -15.95 4.96 1.82
C PRO A 94 -15.18 3.83 1.11
N TYR A 95 -13.85 3.84 1.13
CA TYR A 95 -13.01 3.00 0.28
C TYR A 95 -12.75 1.62 0.85
N TRP A 96 -12.79 1.45 2.18
CA TRP A 96 -12.39 0.22 2.86
C TRP A 96 -13.47 -0.29 3.81
N LYS A 97 -13.63 -1.60 3.86
CA LYS A 97 -14.57 -2.26 4.78
C LYS A 97 -13.97 -2.60 6.14
N ASP A 98 -12.65 -2.75 6.21
CA ASP A 98 -11.95 -3.21 7.40
C ASP A 98 -10.50 -2.71 7.42
N PHE A 99 -9.83 -2.84 8.58
CA PHE A 99 -8.54 -2.20 8.85
C PHE A 99 -7.61 -3.17 9.57
N VAL A 100 -6.39 -3.31 9.04
CA VAL A 100 -5.34 -4.17 9.59
C VAL A 100 -4.05 -3.36 9.72
N SER A 101 -3.44 -3.37 10.90
CA SER A 101 -2.09 -2.86 11.11
C SER A 101 -1.09 -4.02 11.13
N LEU A 102 -0.04 -3.94 10.30
CA LEU A 102 1.08 -4.87 10.36
C LEU A 102 2.09 -4.34 11.38
N CYS A 103 2.24 -5.07 12.47
CA CYS A 103 3.13 -4.76 13.58
C CYS A 103 4.28 -5.77 13.66
N THR A 104 5.28 -5.45 14.49
CA THR A 104 6.43 -6.33 14.76
C THR A 104 6.51 -6.65 16.25
N GLN A 105 7.46 -7.49 16.64
CA GLN A 105 7.71 -7.76 18.07
C GLN A 105 8.17 -6.50 18.81
N SER A 106 8.92 -5.61 18.13
CA SER A 106 9.41 -4.35 18.69
C SER A 106 8.38 -3.22 18.68
N THR A 107 7.21 -3.40 18.05
CA THR A 107 6.15 -2.38 18.07
C THR A 107 5.76 -2.02 19.50
N PRO A 108 5.75 -0.73 19.90
CA PRO A 108 5.46 -0.30 21.26
C PRO A 108 4.14 -0.88 21.78
N ARG A 109 4.18 -1.43 23.01
CA ARG A 109 3.00 -2.03 23.66
C ARG A 109 1.83 -1.05 23.75
N GLU A 110 2.12 0.20 24.03
CA GLU A 110 1.11 1.27 24.08
C GLU A 110 0.36 1.40 22.74
N HIS A 111 1.10 1.27 21.60
CA HIS A 111 0.48 1.31 20.29
C HIS A 111 -0.42 0.08 20.04
N ILE A 112 0.05 -1.11 20.42
CA ILE A 112 -0.76 -2.33 20.33
C ILE A 112 -2.07 -2.19 21.12
N GLU A 113 -2.01 -1.63 22.33
CA GLU A 113 -3.19 -1.39 23.17
C GLU A 113 -4.10 -0.32 22.55
N TYR A 114 -3.52 0.74 21.95
CA TYR A 114 -4.26 1.73 21.19
C TYR A 114 -5.03 1.10 20.02
N LEU A 115 -4.37 0.31 19.18
CA LEU A 115 -5.00 -0.38 18.04
C LEU A 115 -6.16 -1.28 18.50
N LYS A 116 -5.98 -2.03 19.61
CA LYS A 116 -7.04 -2.86 20.20
C LYS A 116 -8.23 -2.03 20.64
N ARG A 117 -8.00 -0.92 21.35
CA ARG A 117 -9.09 0.00 21.76
C ARG A 117 -9.83 0.58 20.54
N LYS A 118 -9.13 0.83 19.45
CA LYS A 118 -9.71 1.33 18.20
C LYS A 118 -10.31 0.24 17.33
N GLY A 119 -10.31 -1.03 17.77
CA GLY A 119 -10.85 -2.15 17.02
C GLY A 119 -10.10 -2.41 15.70
N ILE A 120 -8.83 -1.98 15.60
CA ILE A 120 -7.97 -2.25 14.45
C ILE A 120 -7.42 -3.67 14.61
N LYS A 121 -7.58 -4.47 13.57
CA LYS A 121 -7.01 -5.82 13.53
C LYS A 121 -5.50 -5.75 13.43
N ILE A 122 -4.83 -6.71 14.06
CA ILE A 122 -3.37 -6.73 14.14
C ILE A 122 -2.85 -8.04 13.56
N ILE A 123 -1.91 -7.92 12.65
CA ILE A 123 -1.02 -9.00 12.22
C ILE A 123 0.38 -8.65 12.73
N LYS A 124 0.98 -9.56 13.50
CA LYS A 124 2.27 -9.32 14.13
C LYS A 124 3.31 -10.29 13.59
N THR A 125 4.22 -9.79 12.75
CA THR A 125 5.27 -10.58 12.09
C THR A 125 6.62 -9.89 12.16
N GLY A 126 7.69 -10.69 12.17
CA GLY A 126 9.05 -10.18 12.26
C GLY A 126 9.42 -9.58 13.61
N THR A 127 10.69 -9.21 13.78
CA THR A 127 11.21 -8.66 15.05
C THR A 127 11.21 -7.13 15.03
N GLU A 128 12.03 -6.50 14.19
CA GLU A 128 12.14 -5.05 14.05
C GLU A 128 11.42 -4.53 12.80
N HIS A 129 11.46 -5.32 11.75
CA HIS A 129 10.78 -5.05 10.49
C HIS A 129 9.70 -6.09 10.25
N VAL A 130 8.63 -5.69 9.55
CA VAL A 130 7.54 -6.59 9.16
C VAL A 130 8.10 -7.68 8.24
N ASP A 131 7.85 -8.94 8.58
CA ASP A 131 7.99 -10.05 7.65
C ASP A 131 6.77 -10.06 6.72
N TYR A 132 6.95 -9.50 5.52
CA TYR A 132 5.86 -9.36 4.56
C TYR A 132 5.39 -10.69 3.99
N ARG A 133 6.25 -11.69 3.89
CA ARG A 133 5.84 -13.03 3.44
C ARG A 133 4.85 -13.63 4.43
N GLN A 134 5.23 -13.66 5.69
CA GLN A 134 4.35 -14.15 6.76
C GLN A 134 3.08 -13.30 6.89
N ALA A 135 3.20 -11.96 6.76
CA ALA A 135 2.04 -11.06 6.82
C ALA A 135 1.03 -11.33 5.69
N LEU A 136 1.49 -11.57 4.47
CA LEU A 136 0.65 -11.91 3.32
C LEU A 136 -0.01 -13.29 3.50
N GLU A 137 0.71 -14.27 4.05
CA GLU A 137 0.15 -15.59 4.38
C GLU A 137 -0.96 -15.47 5.43
N GLU A 138 -0.76 -14.64 6.47
CA GLU A 138 -1.79 -14.38 7.47
C GLU A 138 -2.99 -13.61 6.91
N LEU A 139 -2.78 -12.66 6.00
CA LEU A 139 -3.88 -11.97 5.31
C LEU A 139 -4.75 -12.98 4.53
N ASN A 140 -4.12 -13.89 3.79
CA ASN A 140 -4.87 -14.94 3.09
C ASN A 140 -5.59 -15.88 4.08
N GLY A 141 -4.89 -16.38 5.10
CA GLY A 141 -5.44 -17.36 6.04
C GLY A 141 -6.55 -16.83 6.93
N ARG A 142 -6.47 -15.56 7.37
CA ARG A 142 -7.41 -14.96 8.33
C ARG A 142 -8.56 -14.21 7.66
N PHE A 143 -8.33 -13.65 6.47
CA PHE A 143 -9.29 -12.77 5.80
C PHE A 143 -9.69 -13.26 4.41
N GLY A 144 -9.14 -14.38 3.95
CA GLY A 144 -9.44 -14.93 2.63
C GLY A 144 -8.89 -14.08 1.47
N THR A 145 -7.91 -13.19 1.75
CA THR A 145 -7.35 -12.28 0.75
C THR A 145 -6.65 -13.06 -0.35
N ALA A 146 -7.12 -12.96 -1.58
CA ALA A 146 -6.52 -13.58 -2.77
C ALA A 146 -5.70 -12.57 -3.59
N VAL A 147 -6.09 -11.28 -3.58
CA VAL A 147 -5.42 -10.21 -4.32
C VAL A 147 -5.10 -9.05 -3.39
N VAL A 148 -3.84 -8.64 -3.35
CA VAL A 148 -3.35 -7.45 -2.64
C VAL A 148 -2.84 -6.44 -3.64
N ARG A 149 -3.44 -5.24 -3.68
CA ARG A 149 -2.86 -4.11 -4.40
C ARG A 149 -2.01 -3.28 -3.46
N VAL A 150 -0.80 -2.98 -3.91
CA VAL A 150 0.12 -2.10 -3.19
C VAL A 150 -0.01 -0.69 -3.73
N ASP A 151 -0.41 0.24 -2.87
CA ASP A 151 -0.51 1.67 -3.14
C ASP A 151 0.47 2.41 -2.22
N SER A 152 1.71 2.52 -2.65
CA SER A 152 2.77 3.02 -1.77
C SER A 152 3.93 3.66 -2.55
N GLY A 153 4.80 4.32 -1.80
CA GLY A 153 6.05 4.87 -2.31
C GLY A 153 7.18 3.83 -2.42
N GLY A 154 8.30 4.29 -2.95
CA GLY A 154 9.42 3.42 -3.36
C GLY A 154 10.02 2.54 -2.28
N THR A 155 9.95 2.91 -1.01
CA THR A 155 10.54 2.11 0.07
C THR A 155 9.82 0.78 0.25
N LEU A 156 8.48 0.78 0.38
CA LEU A 156 7.70 -0.44 0.52
C LEU A 156 7.74 -1.26 -0.78
N ASN A 157 7.63 -0.59 -1.92
CA ASN A 157 7.75 -1.24 -3.23
C ASN A 157 9.09 -1.97 -3.37
N GLY A 158 10.18 -1.33 -2.99
CA GLY A 158 11.52 -1.92 -3.03
C GLY A 158 11.66 -3.14 -2.13
N VAL A 159 11.16 -3.07 -0.90
CA VAL A 159 11.19 -4.21 0.03
C VAL A 159 10.41 -5.40 -0.53
N LEU A 160 9.20 -5.18 -1.03
CA LEU A 160 8.36 -6.26 -1.58
C LEU A 160 8.96 -6.87 -2.86
N LEU A 161 9.50 -6.03 -3.74
CA LEU A 161 10.15 -6.48 -4.98
C LEU A 161 11.41 -7.30 -4.69
N ARG A 162 12.29 -6.83 -3.79
CA ARG A 162 13.50 -7.58 -3.41
C ARG A 162 13.21 -8.88 -2.66
N ALA A 163 12.10 -8.94 -1.94
CA ALA A 163 11.65 -10.17 -1.30
C ALA A 163 10.99 -11.17 -2.29
N GLY A 164 10.87 -10.84 -3.58
CA GLY A 164 10.20 -11.68 -4.59
C GLY A 164 8.71 -11.88 -4.33
N LEU A 165 8.07 -10.90 -3.69
CA LEU A 165 6.65 -11.00 -3.29
C LEU A 165 5.69 -10.37 -4.30
N VAL A 166 6.17 -9.54 -5.22
CA VAL A 166 5.35 -8.88 -6.23
C VAL A 166 5.21 -9.78 -7.47
N ASP A 167 3.99 -9.92 -7.98
CA ASP A 167 3.68 -10.67 -9.19
C ASP A 167 3.59 -9.77 -10.42
N GLU A 168 2.96 -8.60 -10.27
CA GLU A 168 2.76 -7.65 -11.37
C GLU A 168 3.07 -6.22 -10.94
N ILE A 169 3.58 -5.44 -11.87
CA ILE A 169 3.80 -4.00 -11.73
C ILE A 169 2.98 -3.28 -12.80
N HIS A 170 2.18 -2.31 -12.36
CA HIS A 170 1.44 -1.42 -13.24
C HIS A 170 1.81 0.02 -12.92
N ILE A 171 2.30 0.75 -13.90
CA ILE A 171 2.76 2.13 -13.74
C ILE A 171 1.92 3.04 -14.62
N LEU A 172 1.19 3.97 -13.99
CA LEU A 172 0.45 5.01 -14.71
C LEU A 172 1.35 6.23 -14.86
N ILE A 173 1.92 6.38 -16.06
CA ILE A 173 2.85 7.47 -16.38
C ILE A 173 2.06 8.71 -16.75
N HIS A 174 2.28 9.79 -16.03
CA HIS A 174 1.73 11.12 -16.32
C HIS A 174 2.71 11.94 -17.16
N PRO A 175 2.23 12.82 -18.06
CA PRO A 175 3.07 13.66 -18.92
C PRO A 175 3.68 14.83 -18.16
N ALA A 176 4.56 14.53 -17.21
CA ALA A 176 5.25 15.49 -16.38
C ALA A 176 6.71 15.08 -16.14
N LEU A 177 7.60 16.06 -16.01
CA LEU A 177 8.97 15.89 -15.53
C LEU A 177 9.11 16.65 -14.22
N VAL A 178 9.59 15.99 -13.19
CA VAL A 178 9.71 16.55 -11.82
C VAL A 178 11.18 16.82 -11.45
N GLY A 179 12.09 15.92 -11.81
CA GLY A 179 13.51 16.06 -11.52
C GLY A 179 13.81 16.08 -10.01
N ALA A 180 14.66 17.02 -9.59
CA ALA A 180 15.14 17.12 -8.21
C ALA A 180 14.13 17.76 -7.23
N ILE A 181 13.00 18.25 -7.71
CA ILE A 181 11.92 18.82 -6.84
C ILE A 181 11.37 17.77 -5.87
N SER A 182 11.29 16.51 -6.31
CA SER A 182 10.88 15.40 -5.44
C SER A 182 11.92 14.29 -5.45
N PRO A 183 12.41 13.83 -4.28
CA PRO A 183 13.26 12.65 -4.16
C PRO A 183 12.48 11.34 -4.23
N ASN A 184 11.15 11.39 -4.22
CA ASN A 184 10.30 10.22 -4.13
C ASN A 184 10.20 9.51 -5.48
N MET A 185 10.64 8.26 -5.53
CA MET A 185 10.58 7.39 -6.71
C MET A 185 9.67 6.19 -6.42
N PHE A 186 9.15 5.55 -7.47
CA PHE A 186 8.29 4.37 -7.30
C PHE A 186 9.05 3.13 -6.79
N PHE A 187 10.37 3.11 -6.97
CA PHE A 187 11.25 2.05 -6.49
C PHE A 187 12.47 2.64 -5.78
N ARG A 188 12.71 2.18 -4.56
CA ARG A 188 13.93 2.46 -3.80
C ARG A 188 14.48 1.14 -3.29
N ASP A 189 15.70 0.81 -3.70
CA ASP A 189 16.34 -0.40 -3.21
C ASP A 189 16.63 -0.30 -1.71
N PRO A 190 16.15 -1.25 -0.89
CA PRO A 190 16.43 -1.25 0.55
C PRO A 190 17.91 -1.55 0.87
N ASN A 191 18.61 -2.22 -0.05
CA ASN A 191 20.02 -2.57 0.10
C ASN A 191 20.78 -2.35 -1.23
N PRO A 192 21.15 -1.10 -1.55
CA PRO A 192 21.76 -0.75 -2.83
C PRO A 192 23.08 -1.48 -3.12
N GLU A 193 23.83 -1.86 -2.08
CA GLU A 193 25.12 -2.57 -2.23
C GLU A 193 24.96 -4.02 -2.71
N GLN A 194 23.80 -4.61 -2.49
CA GLN A 194 23.42 -5.96 -2.92
C GLN A 194 22.42 -5.94 -4.08
N ALA A 195 22.21 -4.76 -4.67
CA ALA A 195 21.24 -4.57 -5.73
C ALA A 195 21.66 -5.33 -7.00
N GLY A 196 20.69 -6.03 -7.58
CA GLY A 196 20.78 -6.65 -8.88
C GLY A 196 19.57 -6.26 -9.72
N GLU A 197 19.57 -6.62 -10.99
CA GLU A 197 18.42 -6.45 -11.86
C GLU A 197 17.23 -7.26 -11.35
N ILE A 198 16.01 -6.68 -11.40
CA ILE A 198 14.75 -7.39 -11.27
C ILE A 198 14.19 -7.52 -12.67
N ALA A 199 14.20 -8.72 -13.20
CA ALA A 199 13.76 -8.98 -14.57
C ALA A 199 12.23 -8.88 -14.68
N LEU A 200 11.76 -8.20 -15.74
CA LEU A 200 10.35 -7.96 -15.99
C LEU A 200 9.96 -8.51 -17.36
N LYS A 201 8.76 -9.08 -17.44
CA LYS A 201 8.15 -9.49 -18.70
C LYS A 201 7.03 -8.51 -19.05
N PHE A 202 7.14 -7.86 -20.21
CA PHE A 202 6.10 -6.97 -20.71
C PHE A 202 4.76 -7.72 -20.89
N LEU A 203 3.68 -7.12 -20.42
CA LEU A 203 2.31 -7.61 -20.58
C LEU A 203 1.53 -6.77 -21.57
N LYS A 204 1.39 -5.47 -21.28
CA LYS A 204 0.63 -4.52 -22.14
C LYS A 204 1.02 -3.07 -21.88
N SER A 205 0.62 -2.21 -22.82
CA SER A 205 0.61 -0.76 -22.64
C SER A 205 -0.71 -0.19 -23.16
N GLU A 206 -1.27 0.78 -22.45
CA GLU A 206 -2.57 1.37 -22.77
C GLU A 206 -2.52 2.89 -22.59
N LEU A 207 -2.97 3.63 -23.59
CA LEU A 207 -3.09 5.08 -23.53
C LEU A 207 -4.46 5.44 -22.94
N HIS A 208 -4.46 6.23 -21.88
CA HIS A 208 -5.67 6.70 -21.21
C HIS A 208 -5.78 8.22 -21.29
N SER A 209 -7.00 8.72 -21.50
CA SER A 209 -7.33 10.16 -21.56
C SER A 209 -6.42 10.95 -22.50
N GLU A 210 -5.88 10.29 -23.55
CA GLU A 210 -4.94 10.86 -24.53
C GLU A 210 -3.65 11.46 -23.91
N ARG A 211 -3.40 11.21 -22.62
CA ARG A 211 -2.33 11.85 -21.85
C ARG A 211 -1.52 10.88 -21.01
N CYS A 212 -2.16 9.91 -20.36
CA CYS A 212 -1.49 9.00 -19.42
C CYS A 212 -1.27 7.64 -20.06
N LEU A 213 -0.09 7.04 -19.82
CA LEU A 213 0.27 5.73 -20.33
C LEU A 213 0.32 4.73 -19.18
N LEU A 214 -0.52 3.70 -19.22
CA LEU A 214 -0.43 2.56 -18.32
C LEU A 214 0.51 1.51 -18.90
N LEU A 215 1.61 1.24 -18.20
CA LEU A 215 2.52 0.13 -18.50
C LEU A 215 2.31 -1.01 -17.50
N SER A 216 2.23 -2.23 -18.02
CA SER A 216 2.00 -3.43 -17.22
C SER A 216 3.09 -4.47 -17.49
N TYR A 217 3.66 -5.01 -16.40
CA TYR A 217 4.72 -6.01 -16.43
C TYR A 217 4.45 -7.11 -15.40
N ALA A 218 4.79 -8.36 -15.74
CA ALA A 218 4.97 -9.43 -14.76
C ALA A 218 6.40 -9.39 -14.22
N VAL A 219 6.55 -9.65 -12.91
CA VAL A 219 7.86 -9.82 -12.27
C VAL A 219 8.32 -11.26 -12.48
N LEU A 220 9.51 -11.45 -13.03
CA LEU A 220 10.11 -12.77 -13.17
C LEU A 220 10.79 -13.13 -11.84
N LYS A 221 10.39 -14.26 -11.24
CA LYS A 221 10.89 -14.79 -9.95
C LYS A 221 11.91 -15.86 -10.18
#